data_a63843370ac329c59a6cb00631548e80
#
_entry.id   a63843370ac329c59a6cb00631548e80
#
_cell.length_a   1.000
_cell.length_b   1.000
_cell.length_c   1.000
_cell.angle_alpha   90.00
_cell.angle_beta   90.00
_cell.angle_gamma   90.00
#
_symmetry.space_group_name_H-M   'P 1'
#
loop_
_entity.id
_entity.type
_entity.pdbx_description
1 polymer ?
#
loop_
_entity_poly.entity_id
_entity_poly.type
_entity_poly.pdbx_seq_one_letter_code
_entity_poly.pdbx_strand_id
1 'polypeptide(L)'
;KIAIKKEDIRALLEKCKKLTMSIKYVENEETKKLKDRLLSFGIKETEMQEAFKAIKSVWASKYNERVFIATSKVGIKMEDISMAVLCQQIIPAEYAYVIHTKNPSTNDPNEVFAEVVNGMGETLVGAYEGQSFSFAYNKTSRTYDIKSYQNKSISLRNSGFIFRSDSNTEDLEGFSGAGLFDSVPMVSDSEVEMGYYNDRMFTDDKFVDNAVNKIASLGIGVENLYNYPQDIEGVYYDGNFYIVQTRPQV
;
A
#
# COMPACT_ATOMS: atom_id res chain seq x y z
N LYS A 1 25.61 -4.08 -32.20
CA LYS A 1 24.85 -3.70 -30.98
C LYS A 1 25.88 -3.28 -29.94
N ILE A 2 25.92 -1.99 -29.57
CA ILE A 2 26.76 -1.48 -28.49
C ILE A 2 26.11 -1.97 -27.21
N ALA A 3 26.82 -2.81 -26.43
CA ALA A 3 26.34 -3.24 -25.12
C ALA A 3 26.46 -2.04 -24.18
N ILE A 4 25.34 -1.43 -23.79
CA ILE A 4 25.31 -0.36 -22.78
C ILE A 4 25.68 -1.02 -21.45
N LYS A 5 26.68 -0.46 -20.76
CA LYS A 5 27.08 -0.97 -19.44
C LYS A 5 25.99 -0.69 -18.42
N LYS A 6 25.83 -1.59 -17.44
CA LYS A 6 24.84 -1.44 -16.35
C LYS A 6 25.01 -0.13 -15.56
N GLU A 7 26.26 0.31 -15.40
CA GLU A 7 26.62 1.57 -14.75
C GLU A 7 26.10 2.79 -15.52
N ASP A 8 26.17 2.77 -16.86
CA ASP A 8 25.67 3.84 -17.72
C ASP A 8 24.14 3.97 -17.63
N ILE A 9 23.45 2.83 -17.54
CA ILE A 9 21.98 2.80 -17.36
C ILE A 9 21.60 3.43 -16.01
N ARG A 10 22.28 3.02 -14.92
CA ARG A 10 22.04 3.60 -13.58
C ARG A 10 22.24 5.11 -13.57
N ALA A 11 23.35 5.57 -14.15
CA ALA A 11 23.64 7.01 -14.23
C ALA A 11 22.56 7.77 -15.01
N LEU A 12 22.05 7.18 -16.10
CA LEU A 12 20.96 7.77 -16.88
C LEU A 12 19.65 7.83 -16.09
N LEU A 13 19.28 6.76 -15.42
CA LEU A 13 18.07 6.70 -14.58
C LEU A 13 18.12 7.76 -13.46
N GLU A 14 19.25 7.86 -12.76
CA GLU A 14 19.48 8.89 -11.73
C GLU A 14 19.42 10.31 -12.30
N LYS A 15 19.90 10.53 -13.50
CA LYS A 15 19.77 11.83 -14.19
C LYS A 15 18.30 12.14 -14.48
N CYS A 16 17.51 11.16 -14.94
CA CYS A 16 16.08 11.32 -15.19
C CYS A 16 15.33 11.66 -13.90
N LYS A 17 15.62 10.96 -12.78
CA LYS A 17 15.04 11.29 -11.47
C LYS A 17 15.34 12.73 -11.06
N LYS A 18 16.60 13.14 -11.14
CA LYS A 18 17.01 14.52 -10.80
C LYS A 18 16.30 15.55 -11.66
N LEU A 19 16.13 15.29 -12.96
CA LEU A 19 15.39 16.18 -13.85
C LEU A 19 13.91 16.27 -13.46
N THR A 20 13.27 15.15 -13.16
CA THR A 20 11.88 15.11 -12.69
C THR A 20 11.72 15.92 -11.39
N MET A 21 12.62 15.73 -10.43
CA MET A 21 12.58 16.47 -9.17
C MET A 21 12.86 17.97 -9.34
N SER A 22 13.57 18.38 -10.40
CA SER A 22 13.89 19.78 -10.69
C SER A 22 12.74 20.55 -11.36
N ILE A 23 11.65 19.88 -11.75
CA ILE A 23 10.46 20.52 -12.31
C ILE A 23 9.95 21.55 -11.33
N LYS A 24 9.88 22.81 -11.76
CA LYS A 24 9.35 23.90 -10.94
C LYS A 24 7.84 23.99 -11.11
N TYR A 25 7.17 24.31 -10.04
CA TYR A 25 5.77 24.72 -10.11
C TYR A 25 5.71 26.04 -10.89
N VAL A 26 4.92 26.05 -11.96
CA VAL A 26 4.61 27.25 -12.72
C VAL A 26 3.10 27.43 -12.65
N GLU A 27 2.66 28.58 -12.18
CA GLU A 27 1.24 28.87 -12.08
C GLU A 27 0.65 29.05 -13.51
N ASN A 28 -0.23 28.12 -13.84
CA ASN A 28 -1.03 28.13 -15.07
C ASN A 28 -2.40 27.50 -14.74
N GLU A 29 -3.29 27.43 -15.71
CA GLU A 29 -4.65 26.92 -15.49
C GLU A 29 -4.66 25.48 -14.95
N GLU A 30 -3.79 24.61 -15.44
CA GLU A 30 -3.72 23.20 -15.03
C GLU A 30 -3.19 23.04 -13.60
N THR A 31 -2.11 23.74 -13.27
CA THR A 31 -1.53 23.69 -11.93
C THR A 31 -2.42 24.36 -10.90
N LYS A 32 -3.18 25.39 -11.30
CA LYS A 32 -4.20 25.99 -10.43
C LYS A 32 -5.32 25.00 -10.14
N LYS A 33 -5.86 24.31 -11.15
CA LYS A 33 -6.86 23.25 -10.95
C LYS A 33 -6.35 22.15 -10.01
N LEU A 34 -5.09 21.72 -10.18
CA LEU A 34 -4.47 20.74 -9.28
C LEU A 34 -4.40 21.27 -7.84
N LYS A 35 -3.93 22.49 -7.65
CA LYS A 35 -3.86 23.14 -6.35
C LYS A 35 -5.24 23.23 -5.68
N ASP A 36 -6.24 23.73 -6.40
CA ASP A 36 -7.61 23.86 -5.89
C ASP A 36 -8.18 22.49 -5.47
N ARG A 37 -7.85 21.45 -6.21
CA ARG A 37 -8.26 20.09 -5.89
C ARG A 37 -7.58 19.56 -4.63
N LEU A 38 -6.27 19.76 -4.46
CA LEU A 38 -5.55 19.38 -3.26
C LEU A 38 -6.08 20.12 -2.01
N LEU A 39 -6.38 21.41 -2.14
CA LEU A 39 -7.03 22.18 -1.07
C LEU A 39 -8.41 21.62 -0.72
N SER A 40 -9.19 21.22 -1.72
CA SER A 40 -10.53 20.63 -1.48
C SER A 40 -10.48 19.28 -0.76
N PHE A 41 -9.36 18.56 -0.83
CA PHE A 41 -9.13 17.33 -0.06
C PHE A 41 -8.68 17.59 1.38
N GLY A 42 -8.35 18.83 1.73
CA GLY A 42 -7.93 19.22 3.08
C GLY A 42 -6.43 19.44 3.26
N ILE A 43 -5.63 19.36 2.18
CA ILE A 43 -4.21 19.75 2.21
C ILE A 43 -4.16 21.28 2.38
N LYS A 44 -3.41 21.77 3.36
CA LYS A 44 -3.33 23.20 3.63
C LYS A 44 -2.43 23.93 2.63
N GLU A 45 -2.67 25.22 2.43
CA GLU A 45 -1.82 26.06 1.59
C GLU A 45 -0.34 26.00 1.99
N THR A 46 -0.06 25.94 3.29
CA THR A 46 1.29 25.82 3.84
C THR A 46 1.98 24.49 3.56
N GLU A 47 1.22 23.46 3.21
CA GLU A 47 1.68 22.09 2.94
C GLU A 47 1.82 21.81 1.44
N MET A 48 1.52 22.80 0.59
CA MET A 48 1.43 22.62 -0.85
C MET A 48 2.79 22.27 -1.50
N GLN A 49 3.89 22.79 -0.92
CA GLN A 49 5.24 22.48 -1.42
C GLN A 49 5.60 21.00 -1.19
N GLU A 50 5.25 20.47 -0.02
CA GLU A 50 5.43 19.05 0.33
C GLU A 50 4.57 18.16 -0.56
N ALA A 51 3.31 18.55 -0.81
CA ALA A 51 2.42 17.82 -1.72
C ALA A 51 3.00 17.76 -3.14
N PHE A 52 3.44 18.89 -3.70
CA PHE A 52 4.09 18.89 -5.03
C PHE A 52 5.40 18.10 -5.05
N LYS A 53 6.18 18.14 -3.97
CA LYS A 53 7.39 17.33 -3.84
C LYS A 53 7.04 15.83 -3.85
N ALA A 54 6.02 15.42 -3.11
CA ALA A 54 5.55 14.03 -3.07
C ALA A 54 5.08 13.57 -4.46
N ILE A 55 4.27 14.36 -5.17
CA ILE A 55 3.84 14.07 -6.55
C ILE A 55 5.05 13.86 -7.47
N LYS A 56 6.03 14.75 -7.43
CA LYS A 56 7.25 14.61 -8.24
C LYS A 56 8.07 13.39 -7.87
N SER A 57 8.11 13.04 -6.60
CA SER A 57 8.80 11.82 -6.12
C SER A 57 8.14 10.56 -6.67
N VAL A 58 6.79 10.49 -6.68
CA VAL A 58 6.06 9.40 -7.33
C VAL A 58 6.37 9.34 -8.82
N TRP A 59 6.35 10.46 -9.55
CA TRP A 59 6.75 10.48 -10.97
C TRP A 59 8.20 10.06 -11.19
N ALA A 60 9.11 10.46 -10.30
CA ALA A 60 10.52 10.09 -10.38
C ALA A 60 10.75 8.59 -10.15
N SER A 61 9.85 7.92 -9.43
CA SER A 61 9.94 6.48 -9.17
C SER A 61 9.83 5.62 -10.43
N LYS A 62 9.23 6.14 -11.51
CA LYS A 62 9.28 5.54 -12.85
C LYS A 62 10.71 5.17 -13.27
N TYR A 63 11.70 5.95 -12.83
CA TYR A 63 13.11 5.75 -13.15
C TYR A 63 13.86 4.94 -12.09
N ASN A 64 13.17 4.20 -11.22
CA ASN A 64 13.79 3.24 -10.34
C ASN A 64 14.43 2.09 -11.14
N GLU A 65 15.61 1.62 -10.73
CA GLU A 65 16.31 0.51 -11.42
C GLU A 65 15.42 -0.74 -11.47
N ARG A 66 14.65 -1.02 -10.40
CA ARG A 66 13.73 -2.15 -10.35
C ARG A 66 12.65 -2.07 -11.43
N VAL A 67 12.12 -0.87 -11.72
CA VAL A 67 11.14 -0.65 -12.80
C VAL A 67 11.78 -0.97 -14.14
N PHE A 68 12.94 -0.40 -14.43
CA PHE A 68 13.65 -0.63 -15.68
C PHE A 68 13.95 -2.12 -15.90
N ILE A 69 14.44 -2.82 -14.86
CA ILE A 69 14.76 -4.24 -14.97
C ILE A 69 13.51 -5.08 -15.20
N ALA A 70 12.43 -4.84 -14.44
CA ALA A 70 11.21 -5.61 -14.53
C ALA A 70 10.52 -5.42 -15.90
N THR A 71 10.32 -4.18 -16.32
CA THR A 71 9.66 -3.85 -17.60
C THR A 71 10.46 -4.28 -18.81
N SER A 72 11.80 -4.20 -18.77
CA SER A 72 12.66 -4.67 -19.84
C SER A 72 12.56 -6.18 -20.07
N LYS A 73 12.33 -6.98 -19.01
CA LYS A 73 12.16 -8.44 -19.12
C LYS A 73 10.90 -8.83 -19.90
N VAL A 74 9.85 -8.03 -19.82
CA VAL A 74 8.57 -8.26 -20.50
C VAL A 74 8.43 -7.41 -21.78
N GLY A 75 9.50 -6.71 -22.19
CA GLY A 75 9.54 -5.94 -23.44
C GLY A 75 8.83 -4.60 -23.40
N ILE A 76 8.43 -4.10 -22.23
CA ILE A 76 7.84 -2.77 -22.07
C ILE A 76 8.95 -1.71 -22.09
N LYS A 77 8.78 -0.70 -22.93
CA LYS A 77 9.74 0.41 -23.00
C LYS A 77 9.42 1.47 -21.97
N MET A 78 10.45 2.13 -21.47
CA MET A 78 10.30 3.22 -20.48
C MET A 78 9.45 4.39 -20.99
N GLU A 79 9.46 4.65 -22.28
CA GLU A 79 8.65 5.70 -22.93
C GLU A 79 7.14 5.41 -22.89
N ASP A 80 6.77 4.12 -22.89
CA ASP A 80 5.37 3.66 -22.89
C ASP A 80 4.76 3.64 -21.47
N ILE A 81 5.57 3.84 -20.43
CA ILE A 81 5.10 3.88 -19.05
C ILE A 81 4.49 5.25 -18.75
N SER A 82 3.21 5.27 -18.44
CA SER A 82 2.50 6.43 -17.92
C SER A 82 2.35 6.33 -16.40
N MET A 83 2.34 7.48 -15.71
CA MET A 83 2.25 7.54 -14.26
C MET A 83 1.21 8.58 -13.85
N ALA A 84 0.04 8.12 -13.43
CA ALA A 84 -0.88 8.93 -12.63
C ALA A 84 -0.48 8.90 -11.15
N VAL A 85 -1.02 9.82 -10.37
CA VAL A 85 -0.76 9.91 -8.93
C VAL A 85 -2.10 10.00 -8.21
N LEU A 86 -2.35 9.04 -7.34
CA LEU A 86 -3.49 9.03 -6.44
C LEU A 86 -3.10 9.73 -5.14
N CYS A 87 -3.83 10.79 -4.77
CA CYS A 87 -3.75 11.39 -3.44
C CYS A 87 -4.77 10.73 -2.52
N GLN A 88 -4.32 10.13 -1.45
CA GLN A 88 -5.16 9.40 -0.49
C GLN A 88 -4.91 9.93 0.92
N GLN A 89 -5.99 10.12 1.69
CA GLN A 89 -5.87 10.41 3.12
C GLN A 89 -5.38 9.18 3.87
N ILE A 90 -4.39 9.37 4.74
CA ILE A 90 -3.93 8.33 5.67
C ILE A 90 -4.90 8.29 6.85
N ILE A 91 -5.47 7.13 7.12
CA ILE A 91 -6.24 6.87 8.33
C ILE A 91 -5.25 6.47 9.43
N PRO A 92 -5.22 7.15 10.59
CA PRO A 92 -4.25 6.86 11.68
C PRO A 92 -4.55 5.50 12.32
N ALA A 93 -4.08 4.43 11.71
CA ALA A 93 -4.42 3.06 12.08
C ALA A 93 -4.05 2.72 13.54
N GLU A 94 -5.02 2.20 14.30
CA GLU A 94 -4.75 1.45 15.52
C GLU A 94 -4.25 0.05 15.16
N TYR A 95 -4.91 -0.57 14.17
CA TYR A 95 -4.50 -1.82 13.55
C TYR A 95 -4.63 -1.72 12.04
N ALA A 96 -3.71 -2.33 11.32
CA ALA A 96 -3.83 -2.55 9.89
C ALA A 96 -3.96 -4.04 9.60
N TYR A 97 -4.64 -4.37 8.50
CA TYR A 97 -4.85 -5.75 8.09
C TYR A 97 -4.72 -5.94 6.58
N VAL A 98 -4.28 -7.13 6.20
CA VAL A 98 -4.31 -7.62 4.83
C VAL A 98 -5.21 -8.85 4.79
N ILE A 99 -6.08 -8.93 3.79
CA ILE A 99 -7.02 -10.04 3.59
C ILE A 99 -6.75 -10.67 2.23
N HIS A 100 -6.52 -11.97 2.22
CA HIS A 100 -6.58 -12.81 1.04
C HIS A 100 -7.90 -13.57 1.07
N THR A 101 -8.78 -13.30 0.13
CA THR A 101 -10.11 -13.94 0.13
C THR A 101 -10.07 -15.40 -0.34
N LYS A 102 -8.96 -15.84 -0.90
CA LYS A 102 -8.59 -17.24 -1.10
C LYS A 102 -7.31 -17.50 -0.33
N ASN A 103 -7.24 -18.54 0.48
CA ASN A 103 -6.07 -18.79 1.32
C ASN A 103 -4.81 -19.03 0.46
N PRO A 104 -3.77 -18.19 0.56
CA PRO A 104 -2.59 -18.27 -0.31
C PRO A 104 -1.72 -19.49 -0.04
N SER A 105 -1.82 -20.10 1.17
CA SER A 105 -1.02 -21.26 1.55
C SER A 105 -1.65 -22.59 1.12
N THR A 106 -2.97 -22.70 1.23
CA THR A 106 -3.73 -23.93 0.92
C THR A 106 -4.39 -23.89 -0.45
N ASN A 107 -4.49 -22.70 -1.05
CA ASN A 107 -5.26 -22.42 -2.28
C ASN A 107 -6.78 -22.71 -2.14
N ASP A 108 -7.29 -22.81 -0.91
CA ASP A 108 -8.70 -23.06 -0.66
C ASP A 108 -9.54 -21.77 -0.89
N PRO A 109 -10.45 -21.76 -1.88
CA PRO A 109 -11.33 -20.63 -2.13
C PRO A 109 -12.40 -20.43 -1.05
N ASN A 110 -12.62 -21.43 -0.18
CA ASN A 110 -13.58 -21.36 0.92
C ASN A 110 -12.97 -20.80 2.21
N GLU A 111 -11.69 -20.46 2.19
CA GLU A 111 -10.99 -19.84 3.31
C GLU A 111 -10.56 -18.42 3.01
N VAL A 112 -10.89 -17.50 3.90
CA VAL A 112 -10.24 -16.18 4.01
C VAL A 112 -9.03 -16.33 4.90
N PHE A 113 -7.87 -15.89 4.45
CA PHE A 113 -6.67 -15.73 5.27
C PHE A 113 -6.43 -14.25 5.52
N ALA A 114 -6.19 -13.86 6.76
CA ALA A 114 -5.86 -12.47 7.04
C ALA A 114 -4.73 -12.34 8.08
N GLU A 115 -4.01 -11.25 7.94
CA GLU A 115 -2.93 -10.83 8.83
C GLU A 115 -3.27 -9.46 9.41
N VAL A 116 -2.97 -9.27 10.69
CA VAL A 116 -3.26 -8.04 11.42
C VAL A 116 -2.01 -7.61 12.18
N VAL A 117 -1.71 -6.32 12.17
CA VAL A 117 -0.64 -5.71 12.98
C VAL A 117 -1.15 -4.47 13.70
N ASN A 118 -0.49 -4.14 14.78
CA ASN A 118 -0.70 -2.86 15.46
C ASN A 118 -0.08 -1.73 14.63
N GLY A 119 -0.84 -0.66 14.40
CA GLY A 119 -0.42 0.50 13.60
C GLY A 119 -0.59 0.35 12.11
N MET A 120 0.31 0.97 11.35
CA MET A 120 0.25 1.04 9.89
C MET A 120 0.62 -0.28 9.21
N GLY A 121 0.00 -0.57 8.06
CA GLY A 121 0.20 -1.78 7.28
C GLY A 121 1.60 -1.96 6.69
N GLU A 122 2.41 -0.92 6.69
CA GLU A 122 3.81 -0.97 6.23
C GLU A 122 4.63 -2.03 6.97
N THR A 123 4.28 -2.31 8.26
CA THR A 123 4.91 -3.39 9.03
C THR A 123 4.50 -4.79 8.61
N LEU A 124 3.41 -4.95 7.81
CA LEU A 124 3.05 -6.23 7.18
C LEU A 124 3.85 -6.47 5.90
N VAL A 125 3.94 -5.44 5.05
CA VAL A 125 4.50 -5.57 3.70
C VAL A 125 6.00 -5.24 3.65
N GLY A 126 6.54 -4.54 4.66
CA GLY A 126 7.96 -4.23 4.80
C GLY A 126 8.76 -5.37 5.45
N ALA A 127 10.09 -5.27 5.40
CA ALA A 127 11.01 -6.24 5.99
C ALA A 127 11.19 -6.09 7.52
N TYR A 128 10.12 -5.77 8.24
CA TYR A 128 10.15 -5.63 9.70
C TYR A 128 10.13 -7.01 10.37
N GLU A 129 11.03 -7.21 11.33
CA GLU A 129 11.14 -8.47 12.08
C GLU A 129 9.87 -8.77 12.89
N GLY A 130 9.62 -10.07 13.09
CA GLY A 130 8.49 -10.58 13.86
C GLY A 130 7.28 -10.97 12.99
N GLN A 131 6.35 -11.64 13.65
CA GLN A 131 5.12 -12.16 13.05
C GLN A 131 3.96 -11.19 13.25
N SER A 132 2.99 -11.23 12.35
CA SER A 132 1.66 -10.66 12.47
C SER A 132 0.75 -11.57 13.30
N PHE A 133 -0.36 -11.04 13.82
CA PHE A 133 -1.50 -11.86 14.16
C PHE A 133 -2.12 -12.36 12.86
N SER A 134 -2.34 -13.68 12.73
CA SER A 134 -2.94 -14.22 11.52
C SER A 134 -4.00 -15.27 11.84
N PHE A 135 -5.00 -15.36 10.95
CA PHE A 135 -6.08 -16.34 11.07
C PHE A 135 -6.55 -16.84 9.71
N ALA A 136 -7.12 -18.05 9.71
CA ALA A 136 -7.89 -18.59 8.60
C ALA A 136 -9.36 -18.66 9.01
N TYR A 137 -10.25 -18.13 8.18
CA TYR A 137 -11.70 -18.11 8.41
C TYR A 137 -12.42 -18.90 7.34
N ASN A 138 -13.20 -19.90 7.75
CA ASN A 138 -13.99 -20.71 6.84
C ASN A 138 -15.30 -19.99 6.48
N LYS A 139 -15.51 -19.72 5.19
CA LYS A 139 -16.66 -18.96 4.68
C LYS A 139 -18.00 -19.67 4.90
N THR A 140 -18.00 -21.00 4.89
CA THR A 140 -19.21 -21.83 5.02
C THR A 140 -19.61 -22.02 6.47
N SER A 141 -18.70 -22.50 7.32
CA SER A 141 -18.96 -22.76 8.74
C SER A 141 -18.97 -21.50 9.59
N ARG A 142 -18.36 -20.39 9.08
CA ARG A 142 -18.16 -19.12 9.80
C ARG A 142 -17.37 -19.30 11.10
N THR A 143 -16.44 -20.22 11.08
CA THR A 143 -15.47 -20.45 12.16
C THR A 143 -14.09 -20.02 11.72
N TYR A 144 -13.24 -19.70 12.68
CA TYR A 144 -11.87 -19.32 12.39
C TYR A 144 -10.87 -20.06 13.26
N ASP A 145 -9.63 -20.10 12.80
CA ASP A 145 -8.48 -20.69 13.48
C ASP A 145 -7.33 -19.70 13.48
N ILE A 146 -6.83 -19.35 14.67
CA ILE A 146 -5.68 -18.43 14.81
C ILE A 146 -4.42 -19.20 14.43
N LYS A 147 -3.66 -18.67 13.48
CA LYS A 147 -2.44 -19.29 12.98
C LYS A 147 -1.18 -18.75 13.65
N SER A 148 -1.17 -17.47 14.00
CA SER A 148 -0.06 -16.83 14.72
C SER A 148 -0.54 -15.65 15.56
N TYR A 149 0.22 -15.37 16.64
CA TYR A 149 0.09 -14.13 17.40
C TYR A 149 1.22 -13.18 17.01
N GLN A 150 0.91 -11.88 16.98
CA GLN A 150 1.92 -10.90 16.61
C GLN A 150 3.03 -10.80 17.68
N ASN A 151 4.25 -10.62 17.20
CA ASN A 151 5.42 -10.40 18.05
C ASN A 151 6.40 -9.37 17.43
N LYS A 152 5.89 -8.45 16.61
CA LYS A 152 6.69 -7.37 16.04
C LYS A 152 7.13 -6.40 17.13
N SER A 153 8.41 -6.04 17.14
CA SER A 153 8.97 -5.11 18.12
C SER A 153 8.65 -3.64 17.85
N ILE A 154 8.27 -3.33 16.61
CA ILE A 154 8.01 -1.97 16.15
C ILE A 154 6.62 -1.89 15.51
N SER A 155 5.93 -0.77 15.79
CA SER A 155 4.72 -0.34 15.12
C SER A 155 4.97 1.02 14.46
N LEU A 156 4.36 1.25 13.31
CA LEU A 156 4.42 2.54 12.61
C LEU A 156 3.15 3.36 12.85
N ARG A 157 3.31 4.67 12.92
CA ARG A 157 2.22 5.64 13.05
C ARG A 157 2.39 6.73 12.01
N ASN A 158 1.30 7.05 11.34
CA ASN A 158 1.25 8.16 10.38
C ASN A 158 -0.18 8.73 10.32
N SER A 159 -0.27 9.96 9.80
CA SER A 159 -1.51 10.65 9.49
C SER A 159 -1.27 11.67 8.39
N GLY A 160 -2.33 12.21 7.79
CA GLY A 160 -2.24 13.19 6.71
C GLY A 160 -2.52 12.59 5.36
N PHE A 161 -1.60 12.71 4.41
CA PHE A 161 -1.82 12.28 3.03
C PHE A 161 -0.63 11.48 2.50
N ILE A 162 -0.94 10.47 1.67
CA ILE A 162 0.02 9.70 0.88
C ILE A 162 -0.29 9.88 -0.60
N PHE A 163 0.76 10.01 -1.40
CA PHE A 163 0.68 10.03 -2.86
C PHE A 163 1.17 8.68 -3.39
N ARG A 164 0.29 7.98 -4.08
CA ARG A 164 0.54 6.62 -4.59
C ARG A 164 0.66 6.66 -6.10
N SER A 165 1.48 5.78 -6.63
CA SER A 165 1.53 5.54 -8.07
C SER A 165 0.23 4.87 -8.54
N ASP A 166 -0.14 5.20 -9.78
CA ASP A 166 -1.16 4.52 -10.56
C ASP A 166 -0.63 4.47 -12.00
N SER A 167 0.16 3.46 -12.27
CA SER A 167 0.83 3.29 -13.54
C SER A 167 0.08 2.30 -14.43
N ASN A 168 0.04 2.58 -15.73
CA ASN A 168 -0.49 1.65 -16.74
C ASN A 168 0.28 0.31 -16.82
N THR A 169 1.28 0.11 -15.97
CA THR A 169 2.08 -1.11 -15.91
C THR A 169 2.01 -1.82 -14.55
N GLU A 170 1.13 -1.40 -13.64
CA GLU A 170 1.01 -2.03 -12.32
C GLU A 170 0.22 -3.34 -12.36
N ASP A 171 -0.87 -3.39 -13.13
CA ASP A 171 -1.80 -4.53 -13.14
C ASP A 171 -1.98 -5.10 -14.56
N LEU A 172 -0.89 -5.57 -15.15
CA LEU A 172 -0.92 -6.23 -16.46
C LEU A 172 -1.11 -7.74 -16.31
N GLU A 173 -1.85 -8.36 -17.24
CA GLU A 173 -2.00 -9.80 -17.29
C GLU A 173 -0.62 -10.48 -17.44
N GLY A 174 -0.28 -11.33 -16.48
CA GLY A 174 1.01 -12.04 -16.45
C GLY A 174 2.20 -11.20 -15.97
N PHE A 175 1.99 -9.95 -15.55
CA PHE A 175 3.02 -9.10 -14.98
C PHE A 175 2.48 -8.29 -13.80
N SER A 176 2.99 -8.54 -12.60
CA SER A 176 2.67 -7.75 -11.43
C SER A 176 3.67 -6.62 -11.27
N GLY A 177 3.19 -5.38 -11.35
CA GLY A 177 3.96 -4.17 -11.07
C GLY A 177 3.94 -3.76 -9.60
N ALA A 178 3.33 -4.57 -8.73
CA ALA A 178 3.25 -4.28 -7.30
C ALA A 178 4.64 -4.01 -6.69
N GLY A 179 4.78 -2.91 -5.97
CA GLY A 179 6.03 -2.51 -5.33
C GLY A 179 7.13 -2.01 -6.27
N LEU A 180 6.88 -1.88 -7.58
CA LEU A 180 7.86 -1.32 -8.52
C LEU A 180 7.99 0.19 -8.39
N PHE A 181 6.89 0.88 -8.16
CA PHE A 181 6.85 2.33 -8.00
C PHE A 181 6.79 2.71 -6.52
N ASP A 182 7.02 3.98 -6.24
CA ASP A 182 7.04 4.46 -4.86
C ASP A 182 5.70 5.08 -4.48
N SER A 183 5.28 4.81 -3.24
CA SER A 183 4.24 5.59 -2.54
C SER A 183 4.95 6.55 -1.58
N VAL A 184 4.54 7.80 -1.58
CA VAL A 184 5.25 8.87 -0.86
C VAL A 184 4.29 9.57 0.09
N PRO A 185 4.40 9.34 1.41
CA PRO A 185 3.65 10.10 2.40
C PRO A 185 4.20 11.52 2.49
N MET A 186 3.35 12.50 2.80
CA MET A 186 3.77 13.88 3.04
C MET A 186 4.59 14.04 4.30
N VAL A 187 4.30 13.20 5.29
CA VAL A 187 5.00 13.14 6.59
C VAL A 187 5.57 11.75 6.73
N SER A 188 6.80 11.64 7.21
CA SER A 188 7.42 10.34 7.46
C SER A 188 6.73 9.62 8.60
N ASP A 189 6.71 8.28 8.51
CA ASP A 189 6.21 7.43 9.57
C ASP A 189 7.03 7.63 10.86
N SER A 190 6.37 7.55 11.98
CA SER A 190 7.02 7.49 13.29
C SER A 190 7.02 6.06 13.81
N GLU A 191 8.16 5.61 14.30
CA GLU A 191 8.32 4.30 14.92
C GLU A 191 7.93 4.36 16.41
N VAL A 192 7.19 3.33 16.85
CA VAL A 192 6.80 3.14 18.25
C VAL A 192 7.19 1.73 18.67
N GLU A 193 7.94 1.61 19.77
CA GLU A 193 8.23 0.30 20.35
C GLU A 193 6.95 -0.35 20.89
N MET A 194 6.79 -1.63 20.59
CA MET A 194 5.60 -2.37 20.96
C MET A 194 5.68 -2.97 22.35
N GLY A 195 4.64 -2.70 23.15
CA GLY A 195 4.38 -3.39 24.41
C GLY A 195 2.98 -4.04 24.37
N TYR A 196 2.91 -5.35 24.41
CA TYR A 196 1.67 -6.11 24.22
C TYR A 196 0.75 -6.17 25.44
N TYR A 197 1.16 -5.67 26.61
CA TYR A 197 0.39 -5.75 27.84
C TYR A 197 -0.98 -5.09 27.78
N ASN A 198 -1.14 -4.08 26.92
CA ASN A 198 -2.39 -3.34 26.72
C ASN A 198 -2.93 -3.50 25.29
N ASP A 199 -2.36 -4.38 24.49
CA ASP A 199 -2.84 -4.61 23.14
C ASP A 199 -4.10 -5.46 23.18
N ARG A 200 -5.20 -4.94 22.63
CA ARG A 200 -6.51 -5.60 22.64
C ARG A 200 -6.54 -6.91 21.87
N MET A 201 -5.64 -7.09 20.89
CA MET A 201 -5.49 -8.38 20.18
C MET A 201 -4.92 -9.48 21.06
N PHE A 202 -4.44 -9.16 22.28
CA PHE A 202 -3.94 -10.13 23.27
C PHE A 202 -4.79 -10.17 24.55
N THR A 203 -5.45 -9.06 24.89
CA THR A 203 -6.06 -8.89 26.20
C THR A 203 -7.58 -8.89 26.18
N ASP A 204 -8.20 -8.83 24.99
CA ASP A 204 -9.66 -8.71 24.85
C ASP A 204 -10.19 -9.70 23.80
N ASP A 205 -10.55 -10.91 24.26
CA ASP A 205 -11.09 -11.97 23.39
C ASP A 205 -12.33 -11.53 22.60
N LYS A 206 -13.16 -10.65 23.18
CA LYS A 206 -14.36 -10.12 22.49
C LYS A 206 -13.98 -9.20 21.34
N PHE A 207 -12.93 -8.41 21.53
CA PHE A 207 -12.39 -7.56 20.45
C PHE A 207 -11.81 -8.42 19.34
N VAL A 208 -11.03 -9.45 19.69
CA VAL A 208 -10.46 -10.40 18.71
C VAL A 208 -11.56 -11.06 17.90
N ASP A 209 -12.57 -11.63 18.58
CA ASP A 209 -13.69 -12.29 17.89
C ASP A 209 -14.44 -11.32 16.95
N ASN A 210 -14.74 -10.12 17.41
CA ASN A 210 -15.38 -9.09 16.59
C ASN A 210 -14.50 -8.67 15.40
N ALA A 211 -13.21 -8.44 15.62
CA ALA A 211 -12.27 -8.02 14.59
C ALA A 211 -12.13 -9.08 13.49
N VAL A 212 -11.90 -10.35 13.88
CA VAL A 212 -11.78 -11.49 12.97
C VAL A 212 -13.03 -11.64 12.11
N ASN A 213 -14.21 -11.67 12.73
CA ASN A 213 -15.48 -11.82 12.02
C ASN A 213 -15.75 -10.64 11.08
N LYS A 214 -15.42 -9.41 11.50
CA LYS A 214 -15.62 -8.21 10.68
C LYS A 214 -14.67 -8.16 9.50
N ILE A 215 -13.39 -8.45 9.71
CA ILE A 215 -12.35 -8.48 8.66
C ILE A 215 -12.72 -9.56 7.62
N ALA A 216 -13.07 -10.77 8.07
CA ALA A 216 -13.49 -11.83 7.15
C ALA A 216 -14.75 -11.46 6.36
N SER A 217 -15.75 -10.85 7.01
CA SER A 217 -16.98 -10.40 6.35
C SER A 217 -16.72 -9.31 5.31
N LEU A 218 -15.80 -8.38 5.57
CA LEU A 218 -15.39 -7.37 4.60
C LEU A 218 -14.73 -8.01 3.39
N GLY A 219 -13.80 -8.97 3.60
CA GLY A 219 -13.17 -9.71 2.52
C GLY A 219 -14.18 -10.42 1.63
N ILE A 220 -15.12 -11.17 2.22
CA ILE A 220 -16.19 -11.87 1.50
C ILE A 220 -17.07 -10.88 0.73
N GLY A 221 -17.40 -9.72 1.32
CA GLY A 221 -18.19 -8.69 0.67
C GLY A 221 -17.51 -8.12 -0.57
N VAL A 222 -16.22 -7.85 -0.50
CA VAL A 222 -15.42 -7.34 -1.64
C VAL A 222 -15.27 -8.41 -2.72
N GLU A 223 -14.96 -9.66 -2.35
CA GLU A 223 -14.89 -10.78 -3.29
C GLU A 223 -16.21 -10.95 -4.07
N ASN A 224 -17.34 -10.88 -3.37
CA ASN A 224 -18.66 -10.97 -4.00
C ASN A 224 -18.94 -9.79 -4.95
N LEU A 225 -18.45 -8.59 -4.62
CA LEU A 225 -18.60 -7.41 -5.47
C LEU A 225 -17.85 -7.56 -6.80
N TYR A 226 -16.63 -8.11 -6.74
CA TYR A 226 -15.78 -8.29 -7.91
C TYR A 226 -15.94 -9.66 -8.60
N ASN A 227 -16.64 -10.61 -7.97
CA ASN A 227 -16.78 -12.01 -8.42
C ASN A 227 -15.43 -12.71 -8.70
N TYR A 228 -14.40 -12.36 -7.95
CA TYR A 228 -13.05 -12.88 -8.09
C TYR A 228 -12.30 -12.74 -6.76
N PRO A 229 -11.39 -13.69 -6.41
CA PRO A 229 -10.57 -13.59 -5.21
C PRO A 229 -9.79 -12.27 -5.14
N GLN A 230 -9.75 -11.66 -3.97
CA GLN A 230 -9.19 -10.34 -3.73
C GLN A 230 -8.07 -10.36 -2.71
N ASP A 231 -7.07 -9.53 -2.94
CA ASP A 231 -6.05 -9.09 -1.99
C ASP A 231 -6.43 -7.68 -1.53
N ILE A 232 -6.69 -7.52 -0.23
CA ILE A 232 -7.32 -6.32 0.32
C ILE A 232 -6.47 -5.79 1.46
N GLU A 233 -6.15 -4.51 1.43
CA GLU A 233 -5.55 -3.78 2.54
C GLU A 233 -6.60 -2.96 3.26
N GLY A 234 -6.55 -2.95 4.58
CA GLY A 234 -7.46 -2.16 5.39
C GLY A 234 -6.88 -1.77 6.73
N VAL A 235 -7.61 -0.90 7.43
CA VAL A 235 -7.25 -0.41 8.75
C VAL A 235 -8.46 -0.35 9.69
N TYR A 236 -8.18 -0.53 10.96
CA TYR A 236 -9.12 -0.26 12.05
C TYR A 236 -8.69 1.02 12.75
N TYR A 237 -9.63 1.94 12.92
CA TYR A 237 -9.44 3.19 13.63
C TYR A 237 -10.76 3.69 14.25
N ASP A 238 -10.71 4.09 15.50
CA ASP A 238 -11.86 4.68 16.24
C ASP A 238 -13.16 3.86 16.08
N GLY A 239 -13.10 2.56 16.30
CA GLY A 239 -14.25 1.66 16.23
C GLY A 239 -14.67 1.25 14.82
N ASN A 240 -14.04 1.77 13.78
CA ASN A 240 -14.43 1.55 12.39
C ASN A 240 -13.37 0.76 11.61
N PHE A 241 -13.84 -0.05 10.66
CA PHE A 241 -12.99 -0.78 9.72
C PHE A 241 -13.07 -0.10 8.35
N TYR A 242 -11.93 0.21 7.77
CA TYR A 242 -11.79 0.88 6.48
C TYR A 242 -11.04 -0.02 5.51
N ILE A 243 -11.51 -0.10 4.27
CA ILE A 243 -10.76 -0.69 3.15
C ILE A 243 -10.00 0.45 2.48
N VAL A 244 -8.69 0.30 2.32
CA VAL A 244 -7.82 1.33 1.73
C VAL A 244 -7.34 0.97 0.35
N GLN A 245 -7.30 -0.34 0.02
CA GLN A 245 -6.96 -0.84 -1.31
C GLN A 245 -7.55 -2.23 -1.52
N THR A 246 -7.88 -2.56 -2.76
CA THR A 246 -8.19 -3.93 -3.20
C THR A 246 -7.64 -4.16 -4.60
N ARG A 247 -7.21 -5.39 -4.86
CA ARG A 247 -6.78 -5.85 -6.18
C ARG A 247 -7.11 -7.34 -6.35
N PRO A 248 -7.23 -7.83 -7.60
CA PRO A 248 -7.36 -9.26 -7.84
C PRO A 248 -6.19 -10.03 -7.20
N GLN A 249 -6.52 -11.10 -6.50
CA GLN A 249 -5.52 -12.03 -5.94
C GLN A 249 -4.98 -12.93 -7.07
N VAL A 250 -3.69 -12.89 -7.32
CA VAL A 250 -3.01 -13.64 -8.39
C VAL A 250 -2.55 -15.02 -7.90
#